data_4b51174c41c6822fa6dfcd3bd92069c6
#
_entry.id   4b51174c41c6822fa6dfcd3bd92069c6
#
_cell.length_a   1.000
_cell.length_b   1.000
_cell.length_c   1.000
_cell.angle_alpha   90.00
_cell.angle_beta   90.00
_cell.angle_gamma   90.00
#
_symmetry.space_group_name_H-M   'P 1'
#
loop_
_entity.id
_entity.type
_entity.pdbx_description
1 polymer ?
#
loop_
_entity_poly.entity_id
_entity_poly.type
_entity_poly.pdbx_seq_one_letter_code
_entity_poly.pdbx_strand_id
1 'polypeptide(L)'
;FPAILDQTIEKAYREGHKKVAVTFDRFTKKGSLPDFKTHDNYYVAGPVGEFLEVPENGELKHDVFTDDKLPQRKLKTYGRQFTLSRKAFIDDDISLVTSLPARYAAAARKTINKQVFQILVNNPAIYDGTALFGSNHKNLLKTGTGVTQAAMQTMIMALANQKDQFGEAIIINPAQIVVPSGMKFDMYTLFNSPTINTTDNTQAVNPLYQYRDQIEVVEDPTINA
;
A
#
# COMPACT_ATOMS: atom_id res chain seq x y z
N PHE A 1 20.15 -31.24 22.65
CA PHE A 1 20.50 -31.02 21.23
C PHE A 1 19.32 -30.43 20.40
N PRO A 2 18.09 -30.96 20.47
CA PRO A 2 16.96 -30.40 19.70
C PRO A 2 16.66 -28.93 20.05
N ALA A 3 16.68 -28.56 21.31
CA ALA A 3 16.37 -27.19 21.76
C ALA A 3 17.41 -26.15 21.28
N ILE A 4 18.69 -26.51 21.21
CA ILE A 4 19.73 -25.60 20.69
C ILE A 4 19.57 -25.41 19.18
N LEU A 5 19.26 -26.49 18.48
CA LEU A 5 19.02 -26.44 17.04
C LEU A 5 17.79 -25.59 16.72
N ASP A 6 16.71 -25.74 17.49
CA ASP A 6 15.49 -24.97 17.34
C ASP A 6 15.74 -23.46 17.51
N GLN A 7 16.45 -23.09 18.59
CA GLN A 7 16.86 -21.70 18.82
C GLN A 7 17.73 -21.13 17.70
N THR A 8 18.64 -21.95 17.15
CA THR A 8 19.51 -21.53 16.06
C THR A 8 18.70 -21.28 14.77
N ILE A 9 17.77 -22.17 14.46
CA ILE A 9 16.86 -22.05 13.32
C ILE A 9 15.98 -20.81 13.47
N GLU A 10 15.41 -20.60 14.66
CA GLU A 10 14.58 -19.41 14.94
C GLU A 10 15.36 -18.10 14.78
N LYS A 11 16.58 -18.05 15.29
CA LYS A 11 17.46 -16.89 15.14
C LYS A 11 17.81 -16.63 13.68
N ALA A 12 18.20 -17.67 12.93
CA ALA A 12 18.49 -17.55 11.52
C ALA A 12 17.26 -17.08 10.71
N TYR A 13 16.07 -17.57 11.04
CA TYR A 13 14.82 -17.14 10.44
C TYR A 13 14.55 -15.66 10.70
N ARG A 14 14.67 -15.19 11.94
CA ARG A 14 14.49 -13.79 12.31
C ARG A 14 15.48 -12.86 11.60
N GLU A 15 16.74 -13.27 11.50
CA GLU A 15 17.76 -12.50 10.76
C GLU A 15 17.47 -12.45 9.26
N GLY A 16 17.11 -13.57 8.66
CA GLY A 16 16.71 -13.63 7.25
C GLY A 16 15.53 -12.74 6.94
N HIS A 17 14.53 -12.71 7.84
CA HIS A 17 13.36 -11.84 7.70
C HIS A 17 13.72 -10.35 7.76
N LYS A 18 14.65 -9.94 8.61
CA LYS A 18 15.08 -8.55 8.75
C LYS A 18 15.93 -8.04 7.58
N LYS A 19 16.73 -8.91 6.95
CA LYS A 19 17.66 -8.55 5.89
C LYS A 19 17.00 -8.22 4.54
N VAL A 20 15.74 -8.62 4.35
CA VAL A 20 15.04 -8.39 3.07
C VAL A 20 14.44 -7.00 3.05
N ALA A 21 14.92 -6.18 2.14
CA ALA A 21 14.30 -4.90 1.83
C ALA A 21 12.96 -5.16 1.12
N VAL A 22 11.89 -4.61 1.66
CA VAL A 22 10.55 -4.59 1.08
C VAL A 22 10.00 -3.18 1.20
N THR A 23 9.12 -2.82 0.30
CA THR A 23 8.57 -1.47 0.21
C THR A 23 7.14 -1.38 0.73
N PHE A 24 6.40 -2.49 0.75
CA PHE A 24 5.01 -2.51 1.20
C PHE A 24 4.82 -2.04 2.65
N ASP A 25 5.80 -2.22 3.51
CA ASP A 25 5.74 -1.77 4.92
C ASP A 25 5.56 -0.24 5.06
N ARG A 26 5.90 0.53 4.02
CA ARG A 26 5.83 2.00 4.04
C ARG A 26 4.41 2.54 3.93
N PHE A 27 3.53 1.84 3.22
CA PHE A 27 2.16 2.29 2.96
C PHE A 27 1.08 1.33 3.49
N THR A 28 1.46 0.21 4.11
CA THR A 28 0.53 -0.73 4.73
C THR A 28 0.65 -0.74 6.24
N LYS A 29 -0.46 -1.03 6.92
CA LYS A 29 -0.49 -1.23 8.38
C LYS A 29 -0.62 -2.72 8.70
N LYS A 30 0.08 -3.17 9.71
CA LYS A 30 -0.08 -4.52 10.26
C LYS A 30 -1.36 -4.58 11.08
N GLY A 31 -2.20 -5.58 10.78
CA GLY A 31 -3.35 -5.94 11.58
C GLY A 31 -3.18 -7.34 12.18
N SER A 32 -4.02 -7.71 13.11
CA SER A 32 -4.13 -9.05 13.66
C SER A 32 -5.56 -9.52 13.59
N LEU A 33 -5.75 -10.80 13.31
CA LEU A 33 -7.05 -11.48 13.40
C LEU A 33 -6.91 -12.66 14.35
N PRO A 34 -7.89 -12.92 15.22
CA PRO A 34 -7.79 -13.97 16.23
C PRO A 34 -7.97 -15.38 15.65
N ASP A 35 -8.63 -15.52 14.51
CA ASP A 35 -8.93 -16.80 13.87
C ASP A 35 -8.93 -16.73 12.33
N PHE A 36 -9.22 -17.85 11.68
CA PHE A 36 -9.28 -17.98 10.21
C PHE A 36 -10.68 -17.75 9.62
N LYS A 37 -11.65 -17.35 10.43
CA LYS A 37 -12.98 -17.01 9.95
C LYS A 37 -12.93 -15.71 9.16
N THR A 38 -13.96 -15.49 8.37
CA THR A 38 -14.16 -14.20 7.72
C THR A 38 -14.65 -13.21 8.75
N HIS A 39 -13.93 -12.12 8.91
CA HIS A 39 -14.29 -11.02 9.79
C HIS A 39 -14.82 -9.87 8.96
N ASP A 40 -16.01 -9.44 9.25
CA ASP A 40 -16.60 -8.22 8.68
C ASP A 40 -16.12 -7.02 9.51
N ASN A 41 -15.60 -6.01 8.85
CA ASN A 41 -15.32 -4.75 9.52
C ASN A 41 -16.59 -3.92 9.52
N TYR A 42 -17.16 -3.70 10.67
CA TYR A 42 -18.24 -2.75 10.82
C TYR A 42 -17.66 -1.32 10.82
N TYR A 43 -17.89 -0.61 9.77
CA TYR A 43 -17.71 0.82 9.72
C TYR A 43 -19.06 1.45 9.97
N VAL A 44 -19.28 1.96 11.14
CA VAL A 44 -20.44 2.82 11.38
C VAL A 44 -20.08 4.13 10.71
N ALA A 45 -20.69 4.40 9.56
CA ALA A 45 -20.68 5.73 9.00
C ALA A 45 -21.26 6.65 10.07
N GLY A 46 -20.44 7.53 10.59
CA GLY A 46 -20.85 8.48 11.63
C GLY A 46 -22.02 9.36 11.17
N PRO A 47 -22.51 10.25 12.03
CA PRO A 47 -23.57 11.17 11.68
C PRO A 47 -23.20 11.90 10.39
N VAL A 48 -24.14 11.85 9.47
CA VAL A 48 -23.96 12.18 8.07
C VAL A 48 -24.36 13.61 7.83
N GLY A 49 -23.42 14.37 7.29
CA GLY A 49 -23.69 15.69 6.79
C GLY A 49 -23.56 16.82 7.81
N GLU A 50 -23.83 17.99 7.35
CA GLU A 50 -23.80 19.21 8.15
C GLU A 50 -24.94 19.24 9.17
N PHE A 51 -24.68 19.79 10.35
CA PHE A 51 -25.74 20.10 11.29
C PHE A 51 -26.66 21.13 10.67
N LEU A 52 -27.94 20.79 10.57
CA LEU A 52 -28.96 21.69 10.05
C LEU A 52 -29.32 22.74 11.11
N GLU A 53 -29.50 23.98 10.67
CA GLU A 53 -30.00 25.02 11.54
C GLU A 53 -31.42 24.68 12.02
N VAL A 54 -31.59 24.68 13.32
CA VAL A 54 -32.89 24.43 13.96
C VAL A 54 -33.45 25.74 14.43
N PRO A 55 -34.58 26.18 13.86
CA PRO A 55 -35.24 27.42 14.31
C PRO A 55 -35.76 27.25 15.74
N GLU A 56 -35.95 28.38 16.42
CA GLU A 56 -36.48 28.42 17.78
C GLU A 56 -37.85 27.70 17.84
N ASN A 57 -37.97 26.64 18.66
CA ASN A 57 -39.03 25.65 18.71
C ASN A 57 -39.13 24.69 17.52
N GLY A 58 -38.08 24.53 16.71
CA GLY A 58 -38.00 23.57 15.64
C GLY A 58 -37.72 22.16 16.14
N GLU A 59 -38.17 21.16 15.39
CA GLU A 59 -37.94 19.76 15.67
C GLU A 59 -36.57 19.29 15.11
N LEU A 60 -35.79 18.60 15.92
CA LEU A 60 -34.54 17.94 15.48
C LEU A 60 -34.86 16.77 14.57
N LYS A 61 -34.28 16.74 13.38
CA LYS A 61 -34.42 15.61 12.48
C LYS A 61 -33.55 14.45 12.97
N HIS A 62 -34.14 13.26 12.96
CA HIS A 62 -33.42 12.02 13.26
C HIS A 62 -32.45 11.68 12.11
N ASP A 63 -31.23 11.31 12.48
CA ASP A 63 -30.23 10.81 11.55
C ASP A 63 -30.45 9.32 11.31
N VAL A 64 -30.19 8.85 10.09
CA VAL A 64 -30.36 7.44 9.70
C VAL A 64 -28.97 6.86 9.46
N PHE A 65 -28.61 5.84 10.26
CA PHE A 65 -27.40 5.08 10.02
C PHE A 65 -27.61 4.12 8.86
N THR A 66 -26.79 4.24 7.83
CA THR A 66 -26.78 3.32 6.69
C THR A 66 -25.73 2.24 6.91
N ASP A 67 -26.16 0.97 6.91
CA ASP A 67 -25.27 -0.18 6.88
C ASP A 67 -24.74 -0.34 5.45
N ASP A 68 -23.47 0.02 5.24
CA ASP A 68 -22.78 -0.26 3.98
C ASP A 68 -22.05 -1.61 4.02
N LYS A 69 -21.94 -2.25 2.86
CA LYS A 69 -21.13 -3.46 2.70
C LYS A 69 -19.68 -3.13 3.05
N LEU A 70 -19.14 -3.91 3.97
CA LEU A 70 -17.84 -3.64 4.57
C LEU A 70 -16.75 -4.56 4.03
N PRO A 71 -15.50 -4.10 3.96
CA PRO A 71 -14.41 -4.94 3.51
C PRO A 71 -14.22 -6.13 4.47
N GLN A 72 -14.29 -7.33 3.91
CA GLN A 72 -14.08 -8.56 4.64
C GLN A 72 -12.59 -8.87 4.77
N ARG A 73 -12.17 -9.37 5.92
CA ARG A 73 -10.82 -9.80 6.21
C ARG A 73 -10.79 -11.27 6.54
N LYS A 74 -9.83 -12.00 5.96
CA LYS A 74 -9.63 -13.43 6.21
C LYS A 74 -8.15 -13.76 6.20
N LEU A 75 -7.70 -14.56 7.17
CA LEU A 75 -6.34 -15.10 7.17
C LEU A 75 -6.21 -16.22 6.15
N LYS A 76 -5.10 -16.25 5.43
CA LYS A 76 -4.69 -17.33 4.55
C LYS A 76 -3.34 -17.88 5.01
N THR A 77 -3.19 -19.19 5.01
CA THR A 77 -1.93 -19.85 5.38
C THR A 77 -1.09 -20.08 4.12
N TYR A 78 0.16 -19.69 4.17
CA TYR A 78 1.16 -19.96 3.14
C TYR A 78 2.32 -20.71 3.78
N GLY A 79 2.75 -21.81 3.17
CA GLY A 79 3.84 -22.62 3.70
C GLY A 79 4.63 -23.32 2.61
N ARG A 80 5.85 -23.67 2.92
CA ARG A 80 6.69 -24.56 2.16
C ARG A 80 7.34 -25.56 3.10
N GLN A 81 7.49 -26.78 2.63
CA GLN A 81 8.18 -27.85 3.36
C GLN A 81 9.46 -28.22 2.63
N PHE A 82 10.50 -28.51 3.38
CA PHE A 82 11.71 -29.15 2.85
C PHE A 82 12.04 -30.36 3.70
N THR A 83 12.62 -31.35 3.07
CA THR A 83 13.04 -32.59 3.72
C THR A 83 14.53 -32.78 3.51
N LEU A 84 15.27 -33.00 4.58
CA LEU A 84 16.69 -33.37 4.56
C LEU A 84 16.86 -34.84 4.92
N SER A 85 17.68 -35.55 4.17
CA SER A 85 18.08 -36.89 4.55
C SER A 85 19.05 -36.85 5.73
N ARG A 86 19.09 -37.94 6.53
CA ARG A 86 20.04 -38.05 7.64
C ARG A 86 21.49 -37.92 7.17
N LYS A 87 21.79 -38.43 6.00
CA LYS A 87 23.14 -38.35 5.40
C LYS A 87 23.51 -36.92 5.05
N ALA A 88 22.60 -36.19 4.39
CA ALA A 88 22.80 -34.76 4.06
C ALA A 88 22.95 -33.88 5.30
N PHE A 89 22.33 -34.26 6.41
CA PHE A 89 22.47 -33.54 7.69
C PHE A 89 23.82 -33.80 8.37
N ILE A 90 24.37 -35.02 8.26
CA ILE A 90 25.66 -35.38 8.86
C ILE A 90 26.82 -34.84 8.03
N ASP A 91 26.69 -34.88 6.71
CA ASP A 91 27.69 -34.43 5.73
C ASP A 91 27.53 -32.96 5.34
N ASP A 92 26.90 -32.12 6.21
CA ASP A 92 26.57 -30.70 5.91
C ASP A 92 27.84 -29.80 5.90
N ASP A 93 28.65 -29.96 4.87
CA ASP A 93 29.83 -29.12 4.62
C ASP A 93 29.52 -27.68 4.25
N ILE A 94 28.24 -27.35 3.93
CA ILE A 94 27.86 -26.06 3.36
C ILE A 94 27.01 -25.23 4.35
N SER A 95 26.87 -25.64 5.59
CA SER A 95 26.00 -25.00 6.58
C SER A 95 24.57 -24.79 6.07
N LEU A 96 24.08 -25.77 5.30
CA LEU A 96 22.78 -25.73 4.66
C LEU A 96 21.66 -25.63 5.70
N VAL A 97 21.79 -26.37 6.79
CA VAL A 97 20.82 -26.41 7.90
C VAL A 97 20.61 -25.01 8.52
N THR A 98 21.66 -24.23 8.63
CA THR A 98 21.60 -22.88 9.20
C THR A 98 21.22 -21.81 8.17
N SER A 99 21.54 -22.00 6.90
CA SER A 99 21.24 -21.01 5.84
C SER A 99 19.82 -21.12 5.28
N LEU A 100 19.25 -22.33 5.23
CA LEU A 100 17.89 -22.55 4.70
C LEU A 100 16.80 -21.74 5.44
N PRO A 101 16.74 -21.70 6.77
CA PRO A 101 15.72 -20.93 7.47
C PRO A 101 15.74 -19.44 7.11
N ALA A 102 16.94 -18.86 6.97
CA ALA A 102 17.09 -17.46 6.56
C ALA A 102 16.60 -17.23 5.12
N ARG A 103 16.87 -18.16 4.20
CA ARG A 103 16.37 -18.10 2.81
C ARG A 103 14.84 -18.23 2.76
N TYR A 104 14.24 -19.10 3.56
CA TYR A 104 12.79 -19.25 3.65
C TYR A 104 12.12 -18.00 4.24
N ALA A 105 12.71 -17.41 5.26
CA ALA A 105 12.23 -16.16 5.83
C ALA A 105 12.26 -15.01 4.81
N ALA A 106 13.34 -14.92 4.05
CA ALA A 106 13.48 -13.97 2.95
C ALA A 106 12.41 -14.19 1.86
N ALA A 107 12.19 -15.45 1.47
CA ALA A 107 11.18 -15.81 0.48
C ALA A 107 9.75 -15.50 0.97
N ALA A 108 9.44 -15.77 2.24
CA ALA A 108 8.16 -15.43 2.84
C ALA A 108 7.88 -13.93 2.77
N ARG A 109 8.85 -13.09 3.14
CA ARG A 109 8.72 -11.64 3.09
C ARG A 109 8.55 -11.09 1.66
N LYS A 110 9.29 -11.63 0.70
CA LYS A 110 9.11 -11.33 -0.73
C LYS A 110 7.73 -11.75 -1.23
N THR A 111 7.19 -12.89 -0.75
CA THR A 111 5.85 -13.35 -1.12
C THR A 111 4.78 -12.37 -0.66
N ILE A 112 4.90 -11.84 0.56
CA ILE A 112 3.98 -10.81 1.07
C ILE A 112 4.07 -9.55 0.19
N ASN A 113 5.29 -9.07 -0.11
CA ASN A 113 5.48 -7.92 -0.99
C ASN A 113 4.78 -8.13 -2.34
N LYS A 114 5.02 -9.28 -2.97
CA LYS A 114 4.38 -9.62 -4.24
C LYS A 114 2.86 -9.64 -4.16
N GLN A 115 2.29 -10.18 -3.10
CA GLN A 115 0.82 -10.23 -2.92
C GLN A 115 0.21 -8.83 -2.77
N VAL A 116 0.85 -7.94 -2.01
CA VAL A 116 0.40 -6.55 -1.87
C VAL A 116 0.40 -5.84 -3.22
N PHE A 117 1.50 -5.93 -3.97
CA PHE A 117 1.58 -5.30 -5.29
C PHE A 117 0.66 -5.94 -6.33
N GLN A 118 0.41 -7.25 -6.26
CA GLN A 118 -0.57 -7.90 -7.12
C GLN A 118 -1.99 -7.36 -6.94
N ILE A 119 -2.37 -6.92 -5.76
CA ILE A 119 -3.66 -6.25 -5.55
C ILE A 119 -3.71 -4.94 -6.35
N LEU A 120 -2.63 -4.16 -6.35
CA LEU A 120 -2.56 -2.91 -7.11
C LEU A 120 -2.57 -3.15 -8.62
N VAL A 121 -1.80 -4.13 -9.11
CA VAL A 121 -1.65 -4.44 -10.55
C VAL A 121 -2.90 -5.13 -11.11
N ASN A 122 -3.43 -6.12 -10.41
CA ASN A 122 -4.56 -6.92 -10.88
C ASN A 122 -5.91 -6.21 -10.75
N ASN A 123 -5.97 -5.12 -9.99
CA ASN A 123 -7.16 -4.32 -9.79
C ASN A 123 -8.42 -5.16 -9.50
N PRO A 124 -8.42 -6.00 -8.46
CA PRO A 124 -9.53 -6.90 -8.17
C PRO A 124 -10.81 -6.14 -7.80
N ALA A 125 -11.94 -6.80 -7.99
CA ALA A 125 -13.20 -6.30 -7.44
C ALA A 125 -13.14 -6.30 -5.91
N ILE A 126 -13.65 -5.25 -5.29
CA ILE A 126 -13.71 -5.08 -3.85
C ILE A 126 -15.13 -5.36 -3.31
N TYR A 127 -15.38 -5.03 -2.05
CA TYR A 127 -16.62 -5.36 -1.33
C TYR A 127 -17.90 -4.80 -1.97
N ASP A 128 -17.82 -3.73 -2.75
CA ASP A 128 -18.95 -3.13 -3.48
C ASP A 128 -19.22 -3.81 -4.84
N GLY A 129 -18.41 -4.81 -5.21
CA GLY A 129 -18.49 -5.53 -6.48
C GLY A 129 -17.87 -4.82 -7.66
N THR A 130 -17.26 -3.65 -7.45
CA THR A 130 -16.53 -2.89 -8.49
C THR A 130 -15.02 -3.03 -8.33
N ALA A 131 -14.27 -2.75 -9.40
CA ALA A 131 -12.81 -2.79 -9.35
C ALA A 131 -12.26 -1.72 -8.40
N LEU A 132 -11.18 -2.05 -7.66
CA LEU A 132 -10.53 -1.15 -6.70
C LEU A 132 -10.20 0.22 -7.33
N PHE A 133 -9.63 0.21 -8.54
CA PHE A 133 -9.38 1.42 -9.32
C PHE A 133 -10.37 1.51 -10.48
N GLY A 134 -11.18 2.55 -10.48
CA GLY A 134 -12.20 2.72 -11.50
C GLY A 134 -12.88 4.09 -11.46
N SER A 135 -13.76 4.31 -12.44
CA SER A 135 -14.56 5.53 -12.54
C SER A 135 -15.50 5.71 -11.35
N ASN A 136 -16.03 4.60 -10.80
CA ASN A 136 -16.95 4.64 -9.66
C ASN A 136 -16.26 5.20 -8.41
N HIS A 137 -15.00 4.83 -8.19
CA HIS A 137 -14.21 5.33 -7.07
C HIS A 137 -13.46 6.64 -7.39
N LYS A 138 -13.52 7.13 -8.64
CA LYS A 138 -12.83 8.35 -9.11
C LYS A 138 -11.32 8.38 -8.80
N ASN A 139 -10.70 7.20 -8.70
CA ASN A 139 -9.32 7.00 -8.30
C ASN A 139 -8.42 6.42 -9.42
N LEU A 140 -8.91 6.41 -10.67
CA LEU A 140 -8.17 5.94 -11.83
C LEU A 140 -8.07 7.03 -12.89
N LEU A 141 -6.86 7.49 -13.15
CA LEU A 141 -6.52 8.37 -14.26
C LEU A 141 -5.89 7.55 -15.38
N LYS A 142 -6.51 7.49 -16.55
CA LYS A 142 -6.04 6.68 -17.69
C LYS A 142 -5.22 7.48 -18.70
N THR A 143 -5.32 8.80 -18.70
CA THR A 143 -4.69 9.70 -19.67
C THR A 143 -3.87 10.76 -18.95
N GLY A 144 -2.79 11.21 -19.59
CA GLY A 144 -1.93 12.26 -19.03
C GLY A 144 -1.14 11.80 -17.81
N THR A 145 -0.77 10.52 -17.75
CA THR A 145 -0.15 9.90 -16.55
C THR A 145 1.37 9.71 -16.69
N GLY A 146 2.01 10.37 -17.66
CA GLY A 146 3.47 10.37 -17.75
C GLY A 146 4.12 11.13 -16.58
N VAL A 147 5.45 11.00 -16.46
CA VAL A 147 6.22 11.76 -15.45
C VAL A 147 6.38 13.21 -15.92
N THR A 148 5.29 13.93 -15.84
CA THR A 148 5.23 15.36 -16.22
C THR A 148 4.63 16.17 -15.09
N GLN A 149 4.96 17.47 -15.07
CA GLN A 149 4.39 18.39 -14.09
C GLN A 149 2.85 18.40 -14.15
N ALA A 150 2.28 18.48 -15.34
CA ALA A 150 0.83 18.53 -15.54
C ALA A 150 0.14 17.25 -15.04
N ALA A 151 0.73 16.08 -15.28
CA ALA A 151 0.21 14.81 -14.80
C ALA A 151 0.22 14.76 -13.26
N MET A 152 1.30 15.17 -12.62
CA MET A 152 1.40 15.20 -11.15
C MET A 152 0.40 16.18 -10.54
N GLN A 153 0.26 17.37 -11.11
CA GLN A 153 -0.75 18.33 -10.67
C GLN A 153 -2.16 17.78 -10.78
N THR A 154 -2.46 17.09 -11.89
CA THR A 154 -3.77 16.45 -12.09
C THR A 154 -4.03 15.36 -11.05
N MET A 155 -3.03 14.53 -10.73
CA MET A 155 -3.17 13.50 -9.70
C MET A 155 -3.38 14.11 -8.29
N ILE A 156 -2.63 15.13 -7.94
CA ILE A 156 -2.75 15.82 -6.65
C ILE A 156 -4.13 16.48 -6.54
N MET A 157 -4.60 17.17 -7.60
CA MET A 157 -5.93 17.76 -7.64
C MET A 157 -7.03 16.70 -7.56
N ALA A 158 -6.89 15.58 -8.26
CA ALA A 158 -7.85 14.48 -8.19
C ALA A 158 -7.94 13.89 -6.78
N LEU A 159 -6.82 13.80 -6.07
CA LEU A 159 -6.79 13.34 -4.68
C LEU A 159 -7.46 14.38 -3.74
N ALA A 160 -7.16 15.66 -3.93
CA ALA A 160 -7.73 16.74 -3.12
C ALA A 160 -9.24 16.93 -3.33
N ASN A 161 -9.75 16.56 -4.50
CA ASN A 161 -11.17 16.65 -4.84
C ASN A 161 -11.96 15.37 -4.49
N GLN A 162 -11.36 14.43 -3.76
CA GLN A 162 -12.09 13.25 -3.29
C GLN A 162 -13.18 13.66 -2.30
N LYS A 163 -14.28 12.95 -2.41
CA LYS A 163 -15.45 13.15 -1.56
C LYS A 163 -15.78 11.86 -0.83
N ASP A 164 -16.36 12.01 0.34
CA ASP A 164 -16.91 10.89 1.07
C ASP A 164 -18.19 10.35 0.39
N GLN A 165 -18.76 9.28 0.97
CA GLN A 165 -19.99 8.67 0.46
C GLN A 165 -21.20 9.64 0.49
N PHE A 166 -21.15 10.73 1.25
CA PHE A 166 -22.20 11.72 1.38
C PHE A 166 -22.00 12.93 0.47
N GLY A 167 -20.88 12.97 -0.25
CA GLY A 167 -20.53 14.03 -1.17
C GLY A 167 -19.78 15.19 -0.53
N GLU A 168 -19.40 15.08 0.74
CA GLU A 168 -18.58 16.07 1.43
C GLU A 168 -17.11 15.96 1.06
N ALA A 169 -16.39 17.06 1.11
CA ALA A 169 -14.98 17.11 0.78
C ALA A 169 -14.13 16.47 1.88
N ILE A 170 -13.24 15.56 1.50
CA ILE A 170 -12.28 14.94 2.40
C ILE A 170 -10.95 15.66 2.25
N ILE A 171 -10.33 16.06 3.37
CA ILE A 171 -8.99 16.65 3.34
C ILE A 171 -7.96 15.53 3.28
N ILE A 172 -7.42 15.27 2.08
CA ILE A 172 -6.40 14.24 1.85
C ILE A 172 -5.14 14.92 1.31
N ASN A 173 -4.02 14.69 1.98
CA ASN A 173 -2.71 15.13 1.51
C ASN A 173 -1.94 13.96 0.90
N PRO A 174 -1.31 14.13 -0.26
CA PRO A 174 -0.45 13.10 -0.83
C PRO A 174 0.77 12.88 0.07
N ALA A 175 1.01 11.64 0.47
CA ALA A 175 2.14 11.28 1.33
C ALA A 175 3.21 10.48 0.56
N GLN A 176 2.80 9.63 -0.38
CA GLN A 176 3.70 8.73 -1.09
C GLN A 176 3.28 8.54 -2.53
N ILE A 177 4.28 8.39 -3.41
CA ILE A 177 4.11 7.95 -4.79
C ILE A 177 4.89 6.66 -4.97
N VAL A 178 4.20 5.60 -5.39
CA VAL A 178 4.81 4.31 -5.70
C VAL A 178 5.01 4.21 -7.20
N VAL A 179 6.25 3.98 -7.62
CA VAL A 179 6.64 3.98 -9.04
C VAL A 179 7.36 2.69 -9.42
N PRO A 180 7.28 2.26 -10.69
CA PRO A 180 8.08 1.17 -11.22
C PRO A 180 9.57 1.54 -11.28
N SER A 181 10.42 0.51 -11.45
CA SER A 181 11.87 0.71 -11.57
C SER A 181 12.25 1.64 -12.72
N GLY A 182 13.14 2.57 -12.42
CA GLY A 182 13.65 3.56 -13.37
C GLY A 182 12.92 4.90 -13.33
N MET A 183 11.64 4.95 -12.96
CA MET A 183 10.90 6.22 -12.90
C MET A 183 11.28 7.10 -11.69
N LYS A 184 11.99 6.54 -10.72
CA LYS A 184 12.42 7.29 -9.53
C LYS A 184 13.31 8.48 -9.87
N PHE A 185 14.19 8.33 -10.85
CA PHE A 185 15.09 9.40 -11.27
C PHE A 185 14.34 10.61 -11.87
N ASP A 186 13.35 10.31 -12.72
CA ASP A 186 12.53 11.33 -13.34
C ASP A 186 11.65 12.04 -12.31
N MET A 187 11.06 11.28 -11.38
CA MET A 187 10.30 11.83 -10.26
C MET A 187 11.17 12.70 -9.36
N TYR A 188 12.39 12.23 -9.06
CA TYR A 188 13.34 13.04 -8.26
C TYR A 188 13.67 14.36 -8.94
N THR A 189 13.95 14.33 -10.23
CA THR A 189 14.22 15.55 -11.01
C THR A 189 12.99 16.47 -11.00
N LEU A 190 11.81 15.93 -11.17
CA LEU A 190 10.57 16.70 -11.20
C LEU A 190 10.27 17.43 -9.88
N PHE A 191 10.45 16.76 -8.75
CA PHE A 191 10.17 17.35 -7.43
C PHE A 191 11.30 18.26 -6.91
N ASN A 192 12.55 17.99 -7.28
CA ASN A 192 13.71 18.73 -6.73
C ASN A 192 14.23 19.85 -7.64
N SER A 193 13.69 20.01 -8.85
CA SER A 193 14.02 21.13 -9.70
C SER A 193 13.22 22.38 -9.30
N PRO A 194 13.87 23.48 -8.91
CA PRO A 194 13.16 24.70 -8.50
C PRO A 194 12.51 25.41 -9.69
N THR A 195 13.05 25.21 -10.88
CA THR A 195 12.55 25.79 -12.14
C THR A 195 12.34 24.74 -13.19
N ILE A 196 11.44 24.99 -14.10
CA ILE A 196 11.14 24.18 -15.29
C ILE A 196 11.24 25.03 -16.54
N ASN A 197 11.62 24.42 -17.65
CA ASN A 197 11.58 25.08 -18.95
C ASN A 197 10.15 25.05 -19.50
N THR A 198 9.67 26.20 -19.90
CA THR A 198 8.39 26.32 -20.61
C THR A 198 8.55 26.05 -22.10
N THR A 199 7.43 25.94 -22.82
CA THR A 199 7.40 25.72 -24.27
C THR A 199 8.17 26.80 -25.06
N ASP A 200 8.21 28.02 -24.50
CA ASP A 200 8.91 29.17 -25.11
C ASP A 200 10.38 29.30 -24.68
N ASN A 201 10.96 28.23 -24.14
CA ASN A 201 12.34 28.18 -23.63
C ASN A 201 12.65 29.22 -22.54
N THR A 202 11.63 29.65 -21.81
CA THR A 202 11.75 30.51 -20.62
C THR A 202 11.67 29.66 -19.36
N GLN A 203 12.38 30.08 -18.31
CA GLN A 203 12.32 29.40 -17.01
C GLN A 203 11.11 29.90 -16.22
N ALA A 204 10.31 28.94 -15.74
CA ALA A 204 9.21 29.20 -14.81
C ALA A 204 9.44 28.50 -13.47
N VAL A 205 8.79 29.00 -12.43
CA VAL A 205 8.83 28.35 -11.12
C VAL A 205 8.13 27.01 -11.17
N ASN A 206 8.74 25.99 -10.61
CA ASN A 206 8.13 24.66 -10.50
C ASN A 206 7.21 24.59 -9.27
N PRO A 207 5.89 24.52 -9.45
CA PRO A 207 4.95 24.43 -8.32
C PRO A 207 5.04 23.11 -7.55
N LEU A 208 5.60 22.04 -8.15
CA LEU A 208 5.79 20.76 -7.48
C LEU A 208 6.97 20.77 -6.49
N TYR A 209 7.87 21.76 -6.59
CA TYR A 209 9.01 21.87 -5.69
C TYR A 209 8.60 21.99 -4.21
N GLN A 210 7.43 22.56 -3.92
CA GLN A 210 6.88 22.66 -2.56
C GLN A 210 6.54 21.29 -1.94
N TYR A 211 6.30 20.27 -2.76
CA TYR A 211 5.92 18.93 -2.30
C TYR A 211 7.10 17.99 -2.06
N ARG A 212 8.33 18.40 -2.34
CA ARG A 212 9.54 17.57 -2.26
C ARG A 212 9.75 16.91 -0.89
N ASP A 213 9.40 17.62 0.19
CA ASP A 213 9.56 17.16 1.57
C ASP A 213 8.29 16.48 2.12
N GLN A 214 7.17 16.55 1.39
CA GLN A 214 5.88 15.97 1.78
C GLN A 214 5.64 14.62 1.11
N ILE A 215 6.09 14.45 -0.14
CA ILE A 215 5.82 13.27 -0.94
C ILE A 215 7.06 12.39 -1.02
N GLU A 216 7.00 11.22 -0.42
CA GLU A 216 8.05 10.20 -0.54
C GLU A 216 7.89 9.40 -1.84
N VAL A 217 8.95 9.31 -2.64
CA VAL A 217 8.96 8.47 -3.85
C VAL A 217 9.49 7.08 -3.51
N VAL A 218 8.60 6.10 -3.57
CA VAL A 218 8.89 4.68 -3.30
C VAL A 218 8.99 3.93 -4.63
N GLU A 219 10.13 3.31 -4.89
CA GLU A 219 10.35 2.48 -6.08
C GLU A 219 10.26 1.00 -5.72
N ASP A 220 9.46 0.25 -6.48
CA ASP A 220 9.39 -1.20 -6.34
C ASP A 220 9.34 -1.90 -7.70
N PRO A 221 10.28 -2.82 -7.98
CA PRO A 221 10.33 -3.56 -9.24
C PRO A 221 9.16 -4.52 -9.42
N THR A 222 8.43 -4.86 -8.37
CA THR A 222 7.29 -5.79 -8.44
C THR A 222 6.13 -5.24 -9.26
N ILE A 223 6.07 -3.91 -9.44
CA ILE A 223 5.05 -3.25 -10.28
C ILE A 223 5.30 -3.52 -11.77
N ASN A 224 6.53 -3.82 -12.16
CA ASN A 224 6.90 -4.09 -13.56
C ASN A 224 6.52 -5.51 -14.02
N ALA A 225 6.02 -6.35 -13.13
CA ALA A 225 5.77 -7.77 -13.37
C ALA A 225 4.36 -8.05 -13.87
#